data_84720140ce9269f4bd66bf64cc5a10d4
#
_entry.id   84720140ce9269f4bd66bf64cc5a10d4
#
_cell.length_a   1.000
_cell.length_b   1.000
_cell.length_c   1.000
_cell.angle_alpha   90.00
_cell.angle_beta   90.00
_cell.angle_gamma   90.00
#
_symmetry.space_group_name_H-M   'P 1'
#
loop_
_entity.id
_entity.type
_entity.pdbx_description
1 polymer ?
#
loop_
_entity_poly.entity_id
_entity_poly.type
_entity_poly.pdbx_seq_one_letter_code
_entity_poly.pdbx_strand_id
1 'polypeptide(L)'
;MESKEKGSIYSEKLNYLLGIERYSRNLDYEKIEGACRDILAEAVPEDSTAYGLAYFYLGATYYVKNDFDNMFDMMANALVYLKRSEQWRLEARAYNLMAIISVTQGNTVAALEYYMLGLECCNEHNVGDVQRSIEINIGYLYLDTGMYKEARQYFLSAYARYRAAPENERDISRLTMIYTNLAESYMLEGDMDNTAQYIGRIEAECKPHFGEMDNIYVDSLCTRFYHLIGDAEKRDMYIDDLEKRLGDRVLIMDIFDDLYEFCLLMLELDRDDIVVEIINKIEEPIKKARIANIKRKYLELKIRLYRRNNCEQKCIEAMNSFFDLSVQLEKDKQKMIATILRVRNSLDTIKERQKQLELETQRLSEKAETDQLTGIANRYRMSRFTQKAFERCRAEHIPLSYEILDIDYFKQYNDEYGHQAGDECVKAIAGLLAGIENENIFCARYGGDEFVIVYAGVEAKEVKETAERLRQQVYDLNMQHNGSSEYSVVTISQGICHDIPCEDCKDRDFLRAADEYLYAVKKKVRNAVCIGNLKGEEIHY
;
A
#
# COMPACT_ATOMS: atom_id res chain seq x y z
N MET A 1 -11.50 -37.21 10.68
CA MET A 1 -10.66 -37.35 9.48
C MET A 1 -11.00 -36.29 8.43
N GLU A 2 -12.25 -36.05 8.08
CA GLU A 2 -12.67 -35.02 7.09
C GLU A 2 -12.20 -33.58 7.39
N SER A 3 -12.17 -33.16 8.65
CA SER A 3 -11.73 -31.77 8.98
C SER A 3 -10.21 -31.54 8.85
N LYS A 4 -9.41 -32.60 8.99
CA LYS A 4 -7.95 -32.53 8.78
C LYS A 4 -7.57 -32.57 7.29
N GLU A 5 -8.33 -33.32 6.48
CA GLU A 5 -8.14 -33.36 5.02
C GLU A 5 -8.54 -32.01 4.36
N LYS A 6 -9.68 -31.44 4.77
CA LYS A 6 -10.11 -30.11 4.27
C LYS A 6 -9.09 -29.01 4.59
N GLY A 7 -8.56 -28.96 5.81
CA GLY A 7 -7.52 -27.98 6.18
C GLY A 7 -6.20 -28.15 5.39
N SER A 8 -5.86 -29.39 4.96
CA SER A 8 -4.68 -29.67 4.13
C SER A 8 -4.87 -29.16 2.69
N ILE A 9 -6.04 -29.40 2.09
CA ILE A 9 -6.37 -28.98 0.71
C ILE A 9 -6.46 -27.46 0.60
N TYR A 10 -7.07 -26.79 1.57
CA TYR A 10 -7.14 -25.34 1.65
C TYR A 10 -5.74 -24.71 1.68
N SER A 11 -4.86 -25.20 2.56
CA SER A 11 -3.48 -24.75 2.69
C SER A 11 -2.66 -24.96 1.41
N GLU A 12 -2.89 -26.05 0.70
CA GLU A 12 -2.22 -26.35 -0.58
C GLU A 12 -2.64 -25.38 -1.69
N LYS A 13 -3.95 -25.08 -1.81
CA LYS A 13 -4.48 -24.12 -2.80
C LYS A 13 -3.99 -22.70 -2.52
N LEU A 14 -3.98 -22.29 -1.26
CA LEU A 14 -3.46 -20.96 -0.88
C LEU A 14 -1.97 -20.84 -1.20
N ASN A 15 -1.17 -21.87 -0.87
CA ASN A 15 0.24 -21.91 -1.22
C ASN A 15 0.48 -21.93 -2.73
N TYR A 16 -0.40 -22.57 -3.51
CA TYR A 16 -0.35 -22.51 -4.97
C TYR A 16 -0.52 -21.08 -5.47
N LEU A 17 -1.52 -20.33 -5.00
CA LEU A 17 -1.73 -18.93 -5.39
C LEU A 17 -0.55 -18.03 -4.97
N LEU A 18 -0.02 -18.21 -3.76
CA LEU A 18 1.18 -17.50 -3.28
C LEU A 18 2.43 -17.82 -4.11
N GLY A 19 2.48 -19.02 -4.68
CA GLY A 19 3.57 -19.46 -5.55
C GLY A 19 3.53 -18.87 -6.96
N ILE A 20 2.35 -18.45 -7.44
CA ILE A 20 2.18 -17.91 -8.81
C ILE A 20 3.10 -16.71 -9.06
N GLU A 21 3.27 -15.81 -8.09
CA GLU A 21 4.14 -14.64 -8.23
C GLU A 21 5.63 -14.98 -8.43
N ARG A 22 6.06 -16.16 -7.98
CA ARG A 22 7.48 -16.57 -8.01
C ARG A 22 7.89 -17.33 -9.27
N TYR A 23 6.95 -17.98 -9.98
CA TYR A 23 7.31 -19.05 -10.93
C TYR A 23 6.68 -18.98 -12.31
N SER A 24 5.88 -17.96 -12.71
CA SER A 24 5.04 -18.14 -13.88
C SER A 24 5.40 -17.34 -15.13
N ARG A 25 5.84 -18.07 -16.17
CA ARG A 25 5.69 -17.65 -17.58
C ARG A 25 4.51 -18.35 -18.30
N ASN A 26 3.97 -19.46 -17.76
CA ASN A 26 2.81 -20.19 -18.33
C ASN A 26 1.79 -20.47 -17.22
N LEU A 27 0.74 -19.66 -17.11
CA LEU A 27 -0.33 -19.80 -16.13
C LEU A 27 -1.44 -20.71 -16.67
N ASP A 28 -1.80 -21.73 -15.89
CA ASP A 28 -3.01 -22.52 -16.10
C ASP A 28 -4.21 -21.80 -15.46
N TYR A 29 -4.89 -20.98 -16.25
CA TYR A 29 -6.01 -20.17 -15.78
C TYR A 29 -7.24 -20.98 -15.34
N GLU A 30 -7.45 -22.18 -15.85
CA GLU A 30 -8.55 -23.06 -15.40
C GLU A 30 -8.26 -23.60 -14.00
N LYS A 31 -7.03 -24.01 -13.74
CA LYS A 31 -6.57 -24.45 -12.42
C LYS A 31 -6.60 -23.32 -11.40
N ILE A 32 -6.20 -22.09 -11.82
CA ILE A 32 -6.26 -20.90 -10.98
C ILE A 32 -7.71 -20.59 -10.60
N GLU A 33 -8.62 -20.58 -11.57
CA GLU A 33 -10.04 -20.31 -11.30
C GLU A 33 -10.65 -21.32 -10.34
N GLY A 34 -10.37 -22.61 -10.54
CA GLY A 34 -10.81 -23.66 -9.62
C GLY A 34 -10.31 -23.43 -8.19
N ALA A 35 -8.99 -23.18 -8.02
CA ALA A 35 -8.41 -22.92 -6.71
C ALA A 35 -9.02 -21.68 -6.03
N CYS A 36 -9.24 -20.58 -6.79
CA CYS A 36 -9.86 -19.37 -6.26
C CYS A 36 -11.29 -19.61 -5.77
N ARG A 37 -12.12 -20.30 -6.56
CA ARG A 37 -13.51 -20.61 -6.18
C ARG A 37 -13.59 -21.48 -4.91
N ASP A 38 -12.71 -22.46 -4.79
CA ASP A 38 -12.64 -23.31 -3.62
C ASP A 38 -12.21 -22.54 -2.37
N ILE A 39 -11.19 -21.65 -2.50
CA ILE A 39 -10.77 -20.77 -1.40
C ILE A 39 -11.92 -19.86 -0.96
N LEU A 40 -12.63 -19.22 -1.89
CA LEU A 40 -13.78 -18.36 -1.55
C LEU A 40 -14.93 -19.09 -0.87
N ALA A 41 -15.07 -20.41 -1.12
CA ALA A 41 -16.09 -21.25 -0.49
C ALA A 41 -15.69 -21.76 0.90
N GLU A 42 -14.39 -21.92 1.17
CA GLU A 42 -13.86 -22.60 2.37
C GLU A 42 -13.19 -21.63 3.36
N ALA A 43 -12.77 -20.42 2.92
CA ALA A 43 -12.06 -19.45 3.76
C ALA A 43 -12.95 -18.93 4.90
N VAL A 44 -12.33 -18.76 6.08
CA VAL A 44 -13.00 -18.12 7.21
C VAL A 44 -13.09 -16.60 6.97
N PRO A 45 -14.15 -15.92 7.44
CA PRO A 45 -14.38 -14.50 7.14
C PRO A 45 -13.22 -13.55 7.54
N GLU A 46 -12.40 -13.96 8.50
CA GLU A 46 -11.27 -13.19 9.01
C GLU A 46 -9.99 -13.34 8.16
N ASP A 47 -9.92 -14.32 7.25
CA ASP A 47 -8.74 -14.57 6.40
C ASP A 47 -8.69 -13.61 5.20
N SER A 48 -8.34 -12.36 5.49
CA SER A 48 -8.21 -11.33 4.46
C SER A 48 -7.18 -11.67 3.38
N THR A 49 -6.12 -12.42 3.71
CA THR A 49 -5.09 -12.82 2.75
C THR A 49 -5.68 -13.78 1.71
N ALA A 50 -6.40 -14.79 2.15
CA ALA A 50 -7.02 -15.77 1.25
C ALA A 50 -8.05 -15.11 0.31
N TYR A 51 -8.94 -14.26 0.87
CA TYR A 51 -9.91 -13.53 0.07
C TYR A 51 -9.25 -12.59 -0.92
N GLY A 52 -8.23 -11.82 -0.50
CA GLY A 52 -7.50 -10.89 -1.36
C GLY A 52 -6.86 -11.59 -2.56
N LEU A 53 -6.13 -12.68 -2.31
CA LEU A 53 -5.49 -13.48 -3.36
C LEU A 53 -6.51 -14.11 -4.29
N ALA A 54 -7.56 -14.75 -3.75
CA ALA A 54 -8.57 -15.43 -4.55
C ALA A 54 -9.32 -14.47 -5.47
N TYR A 55 -9.77 -13.32 -4.97
CA TYR A 55 -10.43 -12.29 -5.80
C TYR A 55 -9.49 -11.71 -6.84
N PHE A 56 -8.22 -11.43 -6.50
CA PHE A 56 -7.25 -10.88 -7.44
C PHE A 56 -6.99 -11.85 -8.60
N TYR A 57 -6.67 -13.12 -8.33
CA TYR A 57 -6.37 -14.09 -9.37
C TYR A 57 -7.62 -14.50 -10.17
N LEU A 58 -8.80 -14.51 -9.55
CA LEU A 58 -10.05 -14.70 -10.28
C LEU A 58 -10.31 -13.52 -11.23
N GLY A 59 -10.10 -12.29 -10.79
CA GLY A 59 -10.17 -11.10 -11.64
C GLY A 59 -9.15 -11.14 -12.78
N ALA A 60 -7.90 -11.55 -12.52
CA ALA A 60 -6.89 -11.75 -13.55
C ALA A 60 -7.29 -12.83 -14.58
N THR A 61 -7.98 -13.88 -14.13
CA THR A 61 -8.54 -14.91 -15.02
C THR A 61 -9.64 -14.35 -15.91
N TYR A 62 -10.54 -13.53 -15.37
CA TYR A 62 -11.57 -12.85 -16.15
C TYR A 62 -10.97 -11.84 -17.15
N TYR A 63 -9.87 -11.15 -16.78
CA TYR A 63 -9.10 -10.31 -17.69
C TYR A 63 -8.68 -11.09 -18.94
N VAL A 64 -8.05 -12.25 -18.78
CA VAL A 64 -7.61 -13.10 -19.91
C VAL A 64 -8.80 -13.64 -20.73
N LYS A 65 -9.95 -13.89 -20.09
CA LYS A 65 -11.19 -14.29 -20.75
C LYS A 65 -11.93 -13.13 -21.43
N ASN A 66 -11.42 -11.89 -21.31
CA ASN A 66 -12.06 -10.64 -21.74
C ASN A 66 -13.48 -10.44 -21.18
N ASP A 67 -13.72 -10.92 -19.96
CA ASP A 67 -14.93 -10.68 -19.19
C ASP A 67 -14.68 -9.52 -18.22
N PHE A 68 -14.75 -8.30 -18.75
CA PHE A 68 -14.31 -7.10 -18.04
C PHE A 68 -15.23 -6.71 -16.89
N ASP A 69 -16.55 -6.96 -17.00
CA ASP A 69 -17.49 -6.66 -15.92
C ASP A 69 -17.19 -7.49 -14.68
N ASN A 70 -17.04 -8.81 -14.82
CA ASN A 70 -16.66 -9.68 -13.73
C ASN A 70 -15.25 -9.39 -13.23
N MET A 71 -14.31 -9.01 -14.11
CA MET A 71 -12.96 -8.62 -13.71
C MET A 71 -13.00 -7.40 -12.77
N PHE A 72 -13.74 -6.33 -13.11
CA PHE A 72 -13.86 -5.15 -12.26
C PHE A 72 -14.47 -5.46 -10.90
N ASP A 73 -15.54 -6.26 -10.85
CA ASP A 73 -16.18 -6.67 -9.60
C ASP A 73 -15.21 -7.48 -8.71
N MET A 74 -14.43 -8.40 -9.31
CA MET A 74 -13.42 -9.16 -8.56
C MET A 74 -12.27 -8.29 -8.08
N MET A 75 -11.76 -7.38 -8.91
CA MET A 75 -10.69 -6.45 -8.50
C MET A 75 -11.15 -5.50 -7.39
N ALA A 76 -12.39 -4.98 -7.46
CA ALA A 76 -12.95 -4.16 -6.38
C ALA A 76 -13.02 -4.91 -5.05
N ASN A 77 -13.47 -6.17 -5.08
CA ASN A 77 -13.45 -7.03 -3.89
C ASN A 77 -12.02 -7.32 -3.41
N ALA A 78 -11.09 -7.62 -4.33
CA ALA A 78 -9.70 -7.86 -4.00
C ALA A 78 -9.07 -6.69 -3.25
N LEU A 79 -9.26 -5.45 -3.72
CA LEU A 79 -8.68 -4.24 -3.11
C LEU A 79 -9.04 -4.09 -1.63
N VAL A 80 -10.27 -4.46 -1.24
CA VAL A 80 -10.71 -4.42 0.18
C VAL A 80 -9.86 -5.32 1.06
N TYR A 81 -9.62 -6.55 0.60
CA TYR A 81 -8.91 -7.57 1.39
C TYR A 81 -7.39 -7.44 1.27
N LEU A 82 -6.87 -7.06 0.09
CA LEU A 82 -5.43 -6.84 -0.14
C LEU A 82 -4.89 -5.72 0.75
N LYS A 83 -5.64 -4.63 0.89
CA LYS A 83 -5.28 -3.54 1.80
C LYS A 83 -5.25 -3.98 3.26
N ARG A 84 -6.25 -4.77 3.71
CA ARG A 84 -6.31 -5.29 5.09
C ARG A 84 -5.20 -6.29 5.41
N SER A 85 -4.75 -7.05 4.41
CA SER A 85 -3.67 -8.04 4.54
C SER A 85 -2.29 -7.51 4.16
N GLU A 86 -2.16 -6.21 3.91
CA GLU A 86 -0.91 -5.53 3.56
C GLU A 86 -0.24 -6.09 2.29
N GLN A 87 -1.05 -6.59 1.33
CA GLN A 87 -0.57 -7.13 0.06
C GLN A 87 -0.41 -6.01 -1.00
N TRP A 88 0.39 -5.01 -0.68
CA TRP A 88 0.53 -3.76 -1.44
C TRP A 88 0.91 -3.95 -2.91
N ARG A 89 1.75 -4.94 -3.19
CA ARG A 89 2.14 -5.26 -4.56
C ARG A 89 0.97 -5.72 -5.42
N LEU A 90 0.08 -6.55 -4.87
CA LEU A 90 -1.12 -7.01 -5.57
C LEU A 90 -2.17 -5.91 -5.64
N GLU A 91 -2.28 -5.05 -4.63
CA GLU A 91 -3.14 -3.87 -4.66
C GLU A 91 -2.75 -2.95 -5.83
N ALA A 92 -1.48 -2.57 -5.94
CA ALA A 92 -0.99 -1.76 -7.05
C ALA A 92 -1.22 -2.42 -8.42
N ARG A 93 -1.03 -3.74 -8.53
CA ARG A 93 -1.34 -4.50 -9.74
C ARG A 93 -2.81 -4.51 -10.09
N ALA A 94 -3.70 -4.60 -9.09
CA ALA A 94 -5.14 -4.53 -9.32
C ALA A 94 -5.54 -3.17 -9.92
N TYR A 95 -5.05 -2.06 -9.37
CA TYR A 95 -5.25 -0.73 -9.94
C TYR A 95 -4.71 -0.62 -11.37
N ASN A 96 -3.50 -1.15 -11.62
CA ASN A 96 -2.91 -1.16 -12.97
C ASN A 96 -3.77 -1.92 -13.99
N LEU A 97 -4.29 -3.09 -13.64
CA LEU A 97 -5.18 -3.87 -14.52
C LEU A 97 -6.51 -3.14 -14.79
N MET A 98 -7.12 -2.53 -13.76
CA MET A 98 -8.33 -1.73 -13.91
C MET A 98 -8.10 -0.54 -14.84
N ALA A 99 -6.93 0.10 -14.75
CA ALA A 99 -6.54 1.20 -15.61
C ALA A 99 -6.37 0.75 -17.08
N ILE A 100 -5.63 -0.34 -17.33
CA ILE A 100 -5.43 -0.89 -18.67
C ILE A 100 -6.78 -1.15 -19.37
N ILE A 101 -7.71 -1.79 -18.67
CA ILE A 101 -9.04 -2.04 -19.23
C ILE A 101 -9.82 -0.75 -19.50
N SER A 102 -9.70 0.24 -18.62
CA SER A 102 -10.33 1.54 -18.83
C SER A 102 -9.80 2.21 -20.11
N VAL A 103 -8.49 2.10 -20.41
CA VAL A 103 -7.91 2.56 -21.68
C VAL A 103 -8.50 1.80 -22.86
N THR A 104 -8.52 0.47 -22.81
CA THR A 104 -9.03 -0.35 -23.93
C THR A 104 -10.49 -0.09 -24.23
N GLN A 105 -11.26 0.35 -23.22
CA GLN A 105 -12.66 0.77 -23.37
C GLN A 105 -12.83 2.26 -23.69
N GLY A 106 -11.71 2.99 -23.88
CA GLY A 106 -11.72 4.40 -24.27
C GLY A 106 -12.07 5.38 -23.13
N ASN A 107 -12.02 4.93 -21.88
CA ASN A 107 -12.21 5.80 -20.71
C ASN A 107 -10.87 6.23 -20.10
N THR A 108 -10.21 7.17 -20.77
CA THR A 108 -8.88 7.67 -20.38
C THR A 108 -8.87 8.37 -19.01
N VAL A 109 -9.96 9.01 -18.62
CA VAL A 109 -10.08 9.70 -17.32
C VAL A 109 -10.04 8.70 -16.17
N ALA A 110 -10.87 7.66 -16.24
CA ALA A 110 -10.86 6.62 -15.22
C ALA A 110 -9.55 5.83 -15.22
N ALA A 111 -8.95 5.60 -16.38
CA ALA A 111 -7.65 4.96 -16.49
C ALA A 111 -6.58 5.74 -15.72
N LEU A 112 -6.52 7.06 -15.93
CA LEU A 112 -5.56 7.94 -15.23
C LEU A 112 -5.80 7.90 -13.71
N GLU A 113 -7.06 7.93 -13.26
CA GLU A 113 -7.40 7.85 -11.84
C GLU A 113 -6.88 6.54 -11.21
N TYR A 114 -7.12 5.39 -11.84
CA TYR A 114 -6.62 4.11 -11.34
C TYR A 114 -5.10 4.01 -11.38
N TYR A 115 -4.45 4.53 -12.42
CA TYR A 115 -2.99 4.60 -12.46
C TYR A 115 -2.44 5.44 -11.31
N MET A 116 -3.06 6.58 -11.01
CA MET A 116 -2.62 7.45 -9.90
C MET A 116 -2.78 6.77 -8.54
N LEU A 117 -3.90 6.06 -8.29
CA LEU A 117 -4.09 5.25 -7.09
C LEU A 117 -3.03 4.14 -6.97
N GLY A 118 -2.71 3.49 -8.08
CA GLY A 118 -1.64 2.50 -8.12
C GLY A 118 -0.26 3.08 -7.83
N LEU A 119 0.05 4.30 -8.35
CA LEU A 119 1.30 5.01 -8.05
C LEU A 119 1.38 5.44 -6.59
N GLU A 120 0.28 5.93 -6.01
CA GLU A 120 0.19 6.29 -4.60
C GLU A 120 0.54 5.08 -3.72
N CYS A 121 -0.12 3.94 -3.95
CA CYS A 121 0.19 2.69 -3.26
C CYS A 121 1.66 2.27 -3.42
N CYS A 122 2.22 2.37 -4.64
CA CYS A 122 3.63 2.04 -4.88
C CYS A 122 4.59 2.96 -4.13
N ASN A 123 4.30 4.27 -4.07
CA ASN A 123 5.14 5.25 -3.39
C ASN A 123 5.11 5.06 -1.87
N GLU A 124 3.93 4.83 -1.28
CA GLU A 124 3.76 4.64 0.15
C GLU A 124 4.45 3.35 0.65
N HIS A 125 4.45 2.28 -0.19
CA HIS A 125 4.91 0.95 0.23
C HIS A 125 6.16 0.45 -0.51
N ASN A 126 6.84 1.30 -1.29
CA ASN A 126 8.09 0.99 -2.02
C ASN A 126 7.98 -0.19 -3.01
N VAL A 127 6.89 -0.27 -3.78
CA VAL A 127 6.64 -1.33 -4.77
C VAL A 127 7.19 -0.93 -6.16
N GLY A 128 8.51 -0.91 -6.31
CA GLY A 128 9.18 -0.32 -7.48
C GLY A 128 8.98 -1.05 -8.81
N ASP A 129 8.76 -2.36 -8.82
CA ASP A 129 8.56 -3.15 -10.05
C ASP A 129 7.19 -2.86 -10.70
N VAL A 130 6.13 -2.75 -9.91
CA VAL A 130 4.79 -2.38 -10.39
C VAL A 130 4.75 -0.90 -10.77
N GLN A 131 5.42 -0.05 -10.00
CA GLN A 131 5.52 1.38 -10.27
C GLN A 131 6.08 1.65 -11.67
N ARG A 132 7.19 0.98 -12.06
CA ARG A 132 7.72 1.09 -13.42
C ARG A 132 6.69 0.76 -14.49
N SER A 133 5.92 -0.31 -14.29
CA SER A 133 4.89 -0.72 -15.25
C SER A 133 3.78 0.31 -15.37
N ILE A 134 3.35 0.90 -14.25
CA ILE A 134 2.33 1.95 -14.24
C ILE A 134 2.86 3.22 -14.93
N GLU A 135 4.09 3.63 -14.64
CA GLU A 135 4.71 4.81 -15.27
C GLU A 135 4.79 4.65 -16.80
N ILE A 136 5.19 3.47 -17.30
CA ILE A 136 5.19 3.18 -18.74
C ILE A 136 3.76 3.30 -19.31
N ASN A 137 2.76 2.72 -18.65
CA ASN A 137 1.38 2.74 -19.13
C ASN A 137 0.79 4.17 -19.14
N ILE A 138 1.12 5.00 -18.15
CA ILE A 138 0.74 6.42 -18.14
C ILE A 138 1.45 7.16 -19.29
N GLY A 139 2.73 6.86 -19.51
CA GLY A 139 3.48 7.41 -20.64
C GLY A 139 2.79 7.11 -21.97
N TYR A 140 2.35 5.87 -22.18
CA TYR A 140 1.57 5.48 -23.37
C TYR A 140 0.25 6.26 -23.48
N LEU A 141 -0.47 6.44 -22.39
CA LEU A 141 -1.71 7.20 -22.39
C LEU A 141 -1.49 8.64 -22.85
N TYR A 142 -0.43 9.28 -22.39
CA TYR A 142 -0.06 10.63 -22.81
C TYR A 142 0.45 10.67 -24.26
N LEU A 143 1.18 9.65 -24.69
CA LEU A 143 1.66 9.52 -26.07
C LEU A 143 0.48 9.45 -27.06
N ASP A 144 -0.51 8.59 -26.78
CA ASP A 144 -1.71 8.40 -27.60
C ASP A 144 -2.60 9.67 -27.66
N THR A 145 -2.52 10.53 -26.65
CA THR A 145 -3.24 11.82 -26.62
C THR A 145 -2.46 13.00 -27.20
N GLY A 146 -1.25 12.77 -27.70
CA GLY A 146 -0.40 13.82 -28.27
C GLY A 146 0.35 14.68 -27.25
N MET A 147 0.35 14.31 -25.98
CA MET A 147 1.04 15.00 -24.89
C MET A 147 2.47 14.45 -24.71
N TYR A 148 3.31 14.69 -25.71
CA TYR A 148 4.62 14.03 -25.83
C TYR A 148 5.60 14.37 -24.71
N LYS A 149 5.56 15.62 -24.19
CA LYS A 149 6.45 16.05 -23.09
C LYS A 149 6.11 15.37 -21.78
N GLU A 150 4.82 15.25 -21.49
CA GLU A 150 4.30 14.55 -20.33
C GLU A 150 4.60 13.05 -20.42
N ALA A 151 4.40 12.45 -21.59
CA ALA A 151 4.78 11.05 -21.83
C ALA A 151 6.25 10.79 -21.51
N ARG A 152 7.16 11.64 -22.00
CA ARG A 152 8.59 11.53 -21.74
C ARG A 152 8.96 11.60 -20.26
N GLN A 153 8.28 12.43 -19.47
CA GLN A 153 8.53 12.52 -18.03
C GLN A 153 8.31 11.16 -17.36
N TYR A 154 7.23 10.46 -17.71
CA TYR A 154 6.94 9.14 -17.16
C TYR A 154 7.89 8.06 -17.66
N PHE A 155 8.26 8.06 -18.95
CA PHE A 155 9.25 7.11 -19.47
C PHE A 155 10.64 7.32 -18.86
N LEU A 156 11.06 8.57 -18.63
CA LEU A 156 12.32 8.89 -17.96
C LEU A 156 12.30 8.49 -16.48
N SER A 157 11.16 8.64 -15.80
CA SER A 157 10.98 8.15 -14.44
C SER A 157 11.11 6.62 -14.38
N ALA A 158 10.42 5.91 -15.28
CA ALA A 158 10.52 4.46 -15.40
C ALA A 158 11.97 4.00 -15.71
N TYR A 159 12.69 4.74 -16.55
CA TYR A 159 14.10 4.49 -16.84
C TYR A 159 15.00 4.67 -15.60
N ALA A 160 14.81 5.75 -14.85
CA ALA A 160 15.57 6.00 -13.62
C ALA A 160 15.39 4.85 -12.61
N ARG A 161 14.16 4.35 -12.45
CA ARG A 161 13.86 3.19 -11.59
C ARG A 161 14.45 1.89 -12.13
N TYR A 162 14.44 1.70 -13.45
CA TYR A 162 15.09 0.55 -14.08
C TYR A 162 16.59 0.54 -13.76
N ARG A 163 17.26 1.69 -13.85
CA ARG A 163 18.69 1.83 -13.54
C ARG A 163 19.01 1.62 -12.06
N ALA A 164 18.11 2.03 -11.16
CA ALA A 164 18.25 1.86 -9.72
C ALA A 164 17.98 0.41 -9.25
N ALA A 165 17.28 -0.39 -10.03
CA ALA A 165 16.96 -1.77 -9.67
C ALA A 165 18.23 -2.67 -9.68
N PRO A 166 18.27 -3.73 -8.83
CA PRO A 166 19.34 -4.73 -8.86
C PRO A 166 19.46 -5.38 -10.24
N GLU A 167 20.68 -5.81 -10.63
CA GLU A 167 20.93 -6.38 -11.96
C GLU A 167 20.05 -7.59 -12.31
N ASN A 168 19.81 -8.46 -11.34
CA ASN A 168 18.94 -9.63 -11.50
C ASN A 168 17.45 -9.30 -11.72
N GLU A 169 17.04 -8.05 -11.50
CA GLU A 169 15.68 -7.56 -11.73
C GLU A 169 15.58 -6.70 -13.00
N ARG A 170 16.69 -6.48 -13.71
CA ARG A 170 16.73 -5.69 -14.95
C ARG A 170 16.39 -6.57 -16.15
N ASP A 171 15.19 -6.36 -16.67
CA ASP A 171 14.71 -7.02 -17.89
C ASP A 171 15.03 -6.15 -19.12
N ILE A 172 15.81 -6.68 -20.04
CA ILE A 172 16.23 -5.99 -21.27
C ILE A 172 15.03 -5.64 -22.15
N SER A 173 14.02 -6.51 -22.24
CA SER A 173 12.81 -6.19 -23.02
C SER A 173 12.08 -4.95 -22.48
N ARG A 174 12.09 -4.75 -21.16
CA ARG A 174 11.55 -3.51 -20.56
C ARG A 174 12.39 -2.28 -20.90
N LEU A 175 13.72 -2.41 -20.92
CA LEU A 175 14.60 -1.32 -21.34
C LEU A 175 14.36 -0.96 -22.80
N THR A 176 14.24 -1.96 -23.67
CA THR A 176 13.91 -1.79 -25.08
C THR A 176 12.60 -1.01 -25.24
N MET A 177 11.55 -1.42 -24.53
CA MET A 177 10.26 -0.75 -24.54
C MET A 177 10.38 0.73 -24.10
N ILE A 178 11.11 1.02 -23.01
CA ILE A 178 11.32 2.40 -22.55
C ILE A 178 12.03 3.24 -23.61
N TYR A 179 13.10 2.73 -24.21
CA TYR A 179 13.84 3.46 -25.22
C TYR A 179 13.04 3.66 -26.52
N THR A 180 12.28 2.64 -26.94
CA THR A 180 11.41 2.72 -28.12
C THR A 180 10.35 3.82 -27.92
N ASN A 181 9.71 3.86 -26.74
CA ASN A 181 8.72 4.87 -26.43
C ASN A 181 9.29 6.29 -26.32
N LEU A 182 10.50 6.43 -25.77
CA LEU A 182 11.22 7.70 -25.76
C LEU A 182 11.54 8.14 -27.19
N ALA A 183 12.09 7.27 -28.03
CA ALA A 183 12.37 7.55 -29.44
C ALA A 183 11.09 7.96 -30.18
N GLU A 184 10.01 7.22 -30.01
CA GLU A 184 8.71 7.51 -30.64
C GLU A 184 8.15 8.86 -30.18
N SER A 185 8.24 9.19 -28.91
CA SER A 185 7.75 10.48 -28.38
C SER A 185 8.52 11.68 -28.95
N TYR A 186 9.81 11.53 -29.20
CA TYR A 186 10.63 12.56 -29.87
C TYR A 186 10.32 12.63 -31.37
N MET A 187 10.17 11.47 -32.01
CA MET A 187 9.85 11.39 -33.43
C MET A 187 8.51 12.07 -33.76
N LEU A 188 7.47 11.82 -32.95
CA LEU A 188 6.15 12.43 -33.13
C LEU A 188 6.15 13.95 -32.84
N GLU A 189 7.06 14.45 -32.03
CA GLU A 189 7.27 15.91 -31.84
C GLU A 189 8.15 16.56 -32.94
N GLY A 190 8.77 15.74 -33.79
CA GLY A 190 9.67 16.20 -34.86
C GLY A 190 11.14 16.37 -34.46
N ASP A 191 11.52 15.92 -33.27
CA ASP A 191 12.91 15.97 -32.77
C ASP A 191 13.69 14.73 -33.22
N MET A 192 14.20 14.77 -34.46
CA MET A 192 14.92 13.66 -35.07
C MET A 192 16.28 13.39 -34.45
N ASP A 193 16.93 14.39 -33.84
CA ASP A 193 18.23 14.23 -33.21
C ASP A 193 18.12 13.34 -31.94
N ASN A 194 17.18 13.66 -31.07
CA ASN A 194 16.91 12.83 -29.89
C ASN A 194 16.36 11.45 -30.27
N THR A 195 15.54 11.36 -31.31
CA THR A 195 15.07 10.07 -31.85
C THR A 195 16.24 9.18 -32.26
N ALA A 196 17.19 9.72 -33.06
CA ALA A 196 18.41 9.02 -33.47
C ALA A 196 19.25 8.58 -32.28
N GLN A 197 19.37 9.43 -31.24
CA GLN A 197 20.12 9.09 -30.03
C GLN A 197 19.54 7.85 -29.34
N TYR A 198 18.20 7.77 -29.17
CA TYR A 198 17.58 6.62 -28.52
C TYR A 198 17.60 5.36 -29.39
N ILE A 199 17.48 5.48 -30.71
CA ILE A 199 17.70 4.36 -31.63
C ILE A 199 19.14 3.82 -31.48
N GLY A 200 20.14 4.69 -31.44
CA GLY A 200 21.53 4.30 -31.20
C GLY A 200 21.75 3.57 -29.86
N ARG A 201 21.04 3.99 -28.80
CA ARG A 201 21.06 3.27 -27.51
C ARG A 201 20.41 1.90 -27.60
N ILE A 202 19.29 1.76 -28.30
CA ILE A 202 18.64 0.48 -28.55
C ILE A 202 19.62 -0.48 -29.24
N GLU A 203 20.28 -0.01 -30.29
CA GLU A 203 21.27 -0.83 -31.05
C GLU A 203 22.46 -1.27 -30.19
N ALA A 204 22.96 -0.36 -29.34
CA ALA A 204 24.16 -0.63 -28.53
C ALA A 204 23.86 -1.47 -27.28
N GLU A 205 22.77 -1.18 -26.56
CA GLU A 205 22.50 -1.74 -25.24
C GLU A 205 21.50 -2.91 -25.28
N CYS A 206 20.55 -2.92 -26.24
CA CYS A 206 19.42 -3.85 -26.23
C CYS A 206 19.51 -4.91 -27.33
N LYS A 207 19.89 -4.54 -28.54
CA LYS A 207 19.87 -5.41 -29.74
C LYS A 207 20.57 -6.76 -29.57
N PRO A 208 21.69 -6.89 -28.83
CA PRO A 208 22.35 -8.19 -28.63
C PRO A 208 21.50 -9.20 -27.84
N HIS A 209 20.43 -8.74 -27.18
CA HIS A 209 19.58 -9.52 -26.28
C HIS A 209 18.14 -9.62 -26.75
N PHE A 210 17.80 -9.16 -27.96
CA PHE A 210 16.44 -9.11 -28.47
C PHE A 210 15.80 -10.50 -28.59
N GLY A 211 14.55 -10.59 -28.11
CA GLY A 211 13.60 -11.61 -28.53
C GLY A 211 12.95 -11.27 -29.87
N GLU A 212 12.11 -12.17 -30.38
CA GLU A 212 11.38 -11.94 -31.66
C GLU A 212 10.51 -10.68 -31.61
N MET A 213 9.83 -10.44 -30.48
CA MET A 213 8.93 -9.29 -30.29
C MET A 213 9.70 -7.98 -30.25
N ASP A 214 10.84 -7.93 -29.53
CA ASP A 214 11.66 -6.72 -29.42
C ASP A 214 12.13 -6.23 -30.80
N ASN A 215 12.52 -7.16 -31.68
CA ASN A 215 12.90 -6.83 -33.05
C ASN A 215 11.75 -6.16 -33.82
N ILE A 216 10.53 -6.66 -33.72
CA ILE A 216 9.38 -6.11 -34.45
C ILE A 216 9.07 -4.68 -34.03
N TYR A 217 9.05 -4.39 -32.72
CA TYR A 217 8.86 -3.02 -32.21
C TYR A 217 9.92 -2.06 -32.76
N VAL A 218 11.19 -2.48 -32.71
CA VAL A 218 12.29 -1.64 -33.13
C VAL A 218 12.34 -1.48 -34.65
N ASP A 219 12.11 -2.55 -35.41
CA ASP A 219 12.12 -2.49 -36.88
C ASP A 219 10.98 -1.58 -37.39
N SER A 220 9.78 -1.62 -36.76
CA SER A 220 8.68 -0.69 -37.06
C SER A 220 9.05 0.77 -36.77
N LEU A 221 9.61 1.05 -35.60
CA LEU A 221 10.07 2.40 -35.25
C LEU A 221 11.14 2.89 -36.22
N CYS A 222 12.18 2.08 -36.49
CA CYS A 222 13.28 2.44 -37.39
C CYS A 222 12.81 2.68 -38.82
N THR A 223 11.89 1.86 -39.33
CA THR A 223 11.28 2.07 -40.64
C THR A 223 10.65 3.47 -40.75
N ARG A 224 9.84 3.86 -39.78
CA ARG A 224 9.19 5.19 -39.74
C ARG A 224 10.22 6.31 -39.60
N PHE A 225 11.21 6.14 -38.73
CA PHE A 225 12.28 7.14 -38.52
C PHE A 225 13.10 7.38 -39.80
N TYR A 226 13.60 6.31 -40.45
CA TYR A 226 14.42 6.44 -41.66
C TYR A 226 13.60 6.96 -42.85
N HIS A 227 12.29 6.69 -42.89
CA HIS A 227 11.40 7.35 -43.84
C HIS A 227 11.33 8.86 -43.63
N LEU A 228 11.14 9.33 -42.40
CA LEU A 228 11.02 10.74 -42.06
C LEU A 228 12.30 11.54 -42.34
N ILE A 229 13.47 10.95 -42.15
CA ILE A 229 14.76 11.60 -42.45
C ILE A 229 15.22 11.44 -43.90
N GLY A 230 14.47 10.70 -44.73
CA GLY A 230 14.74 10.49 -46.16
C GLY A 230 15.84 9.47 -46.46
N ASP A 231 16.25 8.63 -45.51
CA ASP A 231 17.21 7.54 -45.71
C ASP A 231 16.49 6.28 -46.27
N ALA A 232 16.28 6.25 -47.58
CA ALA A 232 15.54 5.18 -48.24
C ALA A 232 16.25 3.81 -48.13
N GLU A 233 17.57 3.79 -48.13
CA GLU A 233 18.35 2.53 -48.07
C GLU A 233 18.13 1.83 -46.74
N LYS A 234 18.25 2.54 -45.63
CA LYS A 234 18.02 1.97 -44.30
C LYS A 234 16.55 1.67 -44.06
N ARG A 235 15.65 2.53 -44.50
CA ARG A 235 14.23 2.26 -44.42
C ARG A 235 13.87 0.92 -45.06
N ASP A 236 14.31 0.71 -46.30
CA ASP A 236 14.00 -0.50 -47.08
C ASP A 236 14.65 -1.76 -46.45
N MET A 237 15.86 -1.62 -45.87
CA MET A 237 16.46 -2.69 -45.06
C MET A 237 15.58 -3.12 -43.89
N TYR A 238 15.05 -2.18 -43.13
CA TYR A 238 14.17 -2.50 -41.98
C TYR A 238 12.81 -3.03 -42.43
N ILE A 239 12.26 -2.59 -43.56
CA ILE A 239 11.08 -3.18 -44.18
C ILE A 239 11.33 -4.66 -44.49
N ASP A 240 12.42 -4.99 -45.18
CA ASP A 240 12.78 -6.37 -45.53
C ASP A 240 12.99 -7.25 -44.29
N ASP A 241 13.59 -6.71 -43.24
CA ASP A 241 13.81 -7.43 -41.99
C ASP A 241 12.49 -7.70 -41.24
N LEU A 242 11.57 -6.73 -41.21
CA LEU A 242 10.26 -6.90 -40.62
C LEU A 242 9.40 -7.92 -41.40
N GLU A 243 9.39 -7.87 -42.74
CA GLU A 243 8.72 -8.87 -43.59
C GLU A 243 9.22 -10.30 -43.32
N LYS A 244 10.53 -10.51 -43.20
CA LYS A 244 11.11 -11.83 -42.90
C LYS A 244 10.71 -12.35 -41.51
N ARG A 245 10.53 -11.46 -40.52
CA ARG A 245 10.16 -11.80 -39.14
C ARG A 245 8.68 -12.06 -38.93
N LEU A 246 7.82 -11.50 -39.78
CA LEU A 246 6.36 -11.72 -39.74
C LEU A 246 5.98 -13.13 -40.24
N GLY A 247 6.69 -14.16 -39.76
CA GLY A 247 6.39 -15.57 -40.00
C GLY A 247 5.10 -16.04 -39.27
N ASP A 248 4.79 -17.35 -39.43
CA ASP A 248 3.49 -17.95 -39.04
C ASP A 248 3.20 -18.04 -37.52
N ARG A 249 4.06 -17.57 -36.62
CA ARG A 249 3.99 -17.81 -35.16
C ARG A 249 4.01 -16.58 -34.26
N VAL A 250 3.83 -15.39 -34.79
CA VAL A 250 3.89 -14.16 -33.99
C VAL A 250 2.61 -13.95 -33.19
N LEU A 251 2.73 -13.58 -31.90
CA LEU A 251 1.60 -13.13 -31.06
C LEU A 251 1.15 -11.74 -31.51
N ILE A 252 0.42 -11.71 -32.63
CA ILE A 252 0.03 -10.52 -33.39
C ILE A 252 -0.72 -9.48 -32.52
N MET A 253 -1.37 -9.94 -31.46
CA MET A 253 -2.15 -9.07 -30.61
C MET A 253 -1.30 -8.08 -29.80
N ASP A 254 -0.09 -8.48 -29.40
CA ASP A 254 0.81 -7.66 -28.59
C ASP A 254 1.56 -6.61 -29.40
N ILE A 255 1.68 -6.82 -30.72
CA ILE A 255 2.40 -5.93 -31.65
C ILE A 255 1.46 -5.24 -32.66
N PHE A 256 0.14 -5.36 -32.46
CA PHE A 256 -0.82 -4.92 -33.47
C PHE A 256 -0.71 -3.41 -33.75
N ASP A 257 -0.48 -2.59 -32.75
CA ASP A 257 -0.41 -1.14 -32.94
C ASP A 257 0.83 -0.75 -33.76
N ASP A 258 1.97 -1.39 -33.54
CA ASP A 258 3.19 -1.21 -34.36
C ASP A 258 2.99 -1.67 -35.80
N LEU A 259 2.32 -2.80 -36.00
CA LEU A 259 1.97 -3.29 -37.34
C LEU A 259 0.97 -2.38 -38.04
N TYR A 260 0.04 -1.80 -37.30
CA TYR A 260 -0.94 -0.84 -37.85
C TYR A 260 -0.22 0.39 -38.42
N GLU A 261 0.67 1.01 -37.62
CA GLU A 261 1.47 2.17 -38.04
C GLU A 261 2.39 1.83 -39.23
N PHE A 262 3.02 0.63 -39.19
CA PHE A 262 3.80 0.13 -40.30
C PHE A 262 2.96 -0.03 -41.59
N CYS A 263 1.77 -0.61 -41.49
CA CYS A 263 0.87 -0.74 -42.64
C CYS A 263 0.44 0.62 -43.20
N LEU A 264 0.21 1.63 -42.36
CA LEU A 264 -0.09 2.98 -42.82
C LEU A 264 1.05 3.55 -43.66
N LEU A 265 2.29 3.37 -43.21
CA LEU A 265 3.47 3.78 -43.96
C LEU A 265 3.62 2.99 -45.28
N MET A 266 3.34 1.69 -45.28
CA MET A 266 3.39 0.87 -46.52
C MET A 266 2.39 1.36 -47.55
N LEU A 267 1.19 1.77 -47.11
CA LEU A 267 0.21 2.40 -47.99
C LEU A 267 0.72 3.73 -48.57
N GLU A 268 1.45 4.54 -47.80
CA GLU A 268 2.05 5.77 -48.29
C GLU A 268 3.16 5.52 -49.34
N LEU A 269 3.90 4.43 -49.19
CA LEU A 269 4.97 3.99 -50.08
C LEU A 269 4.51 3.19 -51.29
N ASP A 270 3.21 3.07 -51.53
CA ASP A 270 2.61 2.27 -52.58
C ASP A 270 2.95 0.77 -52.53
N ARG A 271 3.27 0.27 -51.31
CA ARG A 271 3.57 -1.14 -51.02
C ARG A 271 2.32 -1.88 -50.53
N ASP A 272 1.24 -1.84 -51.32
CA ASP A 272 -0.04 -2.48 -51.00
C ASP A 272 0.10 -4.01 -50.87
N ASP A 273 1.10 -4.62 -51.53
CA ASP A 273 1.45 -6.04 -51.45
C ASP A 273 1.73 -6.50 -50.03
N ILE A 274 2.57 -5.75 -49.31
CA ILE A 274 2.91 -6.01 -47.89
C ILE A 274 1.67 -5.90 -46.99
N VAL A 275 0.85 -4.86 -47.21
CA VAL A 275 -0.35 -4.64 -46.41
C VAL A 275 -1.38 -5.77 -46.61
N VAL A 276 -1.53 -6.28 -47.84
CA VAL A 276 -2.38 -7.43 -48.13
C VAL A 276 -1.88 -8.68 -47.42
N GLU A 277 -0.57 -8.94 -47.44
CA GLU A 277 0.01 -10.08 -46.73
C GLU A 277 -0.22 -10.01 -45.23
N ILE A 278 0.04 -8.86 -44.60
CA ILE A 278 -0.17 -8.65 -43.15
C ILE A 278 -1.65 -8.82 -42.81
N ILE A 279 -2.57 -8.16 -43.55
CA ILE A 279 -4.03 -8.28 -43.32
C ILE A 279 -4.48 -9.75 -43.38
N ASN A 280 -3.97 -10.54 -44.34
CA ASN A 280 -4.33 -11.95 -44.46
C ASN A 280 -3.82 -12.78 -43.26
N LYS A 281 -2.59 -12.51 -42.77
CA LYS A 281 -2.01 -13.18 -41.60
C LYS A 281 -2.74 -12.87 -40.30
N ILE A 282 -3.20 -11.61 -40.13
CA ILE A 282 -3.85 -11.16 -38.89
C ILE A 282 -5.36 -11.41 -38.87
N GLU A 283 -6.00 -11.75 -39.98
CA GLU A 283 -7.45 -11.85 -40.10
C GLU A 283 -8.07 -12.87 -39.13
N GLU A 284 -7.55 -14.10 -39.08
CA GLU A 284 -8.08 -15.14 -38.21
C GLU A 284 -7.82 -14.88 -36.70
N PRO A 285 -6.62 -14.46 -36.28
CA PRO A 285 -6.41 -13.97 -34.92
C PRO A 285 -7.36 -12.85 -34.51
N ILE A 286 -7.56 -11.84 -35.37
CA ILE A 286 -8.44 -10.69 -35.06
C ILE A 286 -9.91 -11.08 -35.01
N LYS A 287 -10.39 -11.97 -35.86
CA LYS A 287 -11.77 -12.50 -35.78
C LYS A 287 -12.04 -13.16 -34.42
N LYS A 288 -11.05 -13.92 -33.89
CA LYS A 288 -11.11 -14.60 -32.59
C LYS A 288 -10.92 -13.65 -31.40
N ALA A 289 -10.20 -12.55 -31.61
CA ALA A 289 -9.95 -11.56 -30.58
C ALA A 289 -11.25 -10.89 -30.14
N ARG A 290 -11.37 -10.64 -28.83
CA ARG A 290 -12.51 -9.90 -28.26
C ARG A 290 -12.22 -8.40 -28.05
N ILE A 291 -11.06 -7.90 -28.50
CA ILE A 291 -10.64 -6.51 -28.34
C ILE A 291 -11.18 -5.68 -29.50
N ALA A 292 -12.22 -4.93 -29.22
CA ALA A 292 -12.97 -4.20 -30.26
C ALA A 292 -12.16 -3.07 -30.92
N ASN A 293 -11.24 -2.41 -30.17
CA ASN A 293 -10.38 -1.35 -30.73
C ASN A 293 -9.44 -1.89 -31.82
N ILE A 294 -8.84 -3.06 -31.59
CA ILE A 294 -8.00 -3.73 -32.59
C ILE A 294 -8.81 -4.07 -33.86
N LYS A 295 -10.03 -4.61 -33.69
CA LYS A 295 -10.94 -4.86 -34.85
C LYS A 295 -11.26 -3.59 -35.61
N ARG A 296 -11.45 -2.48 -34.93
CA ARG A 296 -11.74 -1.18 -35.54
C ARG A 296 -10.55 -0.69 -36.38
N LYS A 297 -9.34 -0.68 -35.84
CA LYS A 297 -8.10 -0.32 -36.57
C LYS A 297 -7.87 -1.26 -37.79
N TYR A 298 -8.08 -2.57 -37.59
CA TYR A 298 -8.01 -3.54 -38.69
C TYR A 298 -9.02 -3.24 -39.84
N LEU A 299 -10.27 -2.92 -39.52
CA LEU A 299 -11.27 -2.54 -40.51
C LEU A 299 -10.89 -1.24 -41.19
N GLU A 300 -10.28 -0.30 -40.49
CA GLU A 300 -9.76 0.95 -41.07
C GLU A 300 -8.69 0.68 -42.12
N LEU A 301 -7.71 -0.20 -41.84
CA LEU A 301 -6.70 -0.62 -42.80
C LEU A 301 -7.36 -1.25 -44.05
N LYS A 302 -8.35 -2.13 -43.88
CA LYS A 302 -9.07 -2.74 -45.00
C LYS A 302 -9.78 -1.69 -45.83
N ILE A 303 -10.44 -0.71 -45.23
CA ILE A 303 -11.14 0.39 -45.92
C ILE A 303 -10.12 1.21 -46.74
N ARG A 304 -8.97 1.59 -46.16
CA ARG A 304 -7.91 2.34 -46.85
C ARG A 304 -7.39 1.56 -48.05
N LEU A 305 -7.03 0.28 -47.84
CA LEU A 305 -6.54 -0.61 -48.90
C LEU A 305 -7.57 -0.79 -50.01
N TYR A 306 -8.83 -1.08 -49.70
CA TYR A 306 -9.88 -1.32 -50.72
C TYR A 306 -10.25 -0.07 -51.50
N ARG A 307 -10.22 1.13 -50.90
CA ARG A 307 -10.38 2.40 -51.60
C ARG A 307 -9.27 2.62 -52.63
N ARG A 308 -8.02 2.38 -52.28
CA ARG A 308 -6.86 2.51 -53.19
C ARG A 308 -6.98 1.56 -54.38
N ASN A 309 -7.38 0.33 -54.11
CA ASN A 309 -7.48 -0.72 -55.14
C ASN A 309 -8.83 -0.73 -55.87
N ASN A 310 -9.66 0.30 -55.73
CA ASN A 310 -10.99 0.43 -56.36
C ASN A 310 -11.89 -0.79 -56.11
N CYS A 311 -11.76 -1.46 -54.98
CA CYS A 311 -12.58 -2.61 -54.59
C CYS A 311 -13.87 -2.14 -53.88
N GLU A 312 -14.78 -1.50 -54.62
CA GLU A 312 -15.93 -0.79 -54.08
C GLU A 312 -16.82 -1.66 -53.18
N GLN A 313 -17.18 -2.86 -53.60
CA GLN A 313 -18.03 -3.78 -52.83
C GLN A 313 -17.39 -4.17 -51.48
N LYS A 314 -16.11 -4.55 -51.48
CA LYS A 314 -15.36 -4.91 -50.25
C LYS A 314 -15.19 -3.71 -49.33
N CYS A 315 -15.03 -2.51 -49.92
CA CYS A 315 -14.91 -1.28 -49.15
C CYS A 315 -16.22 -0.98 -48.39
N ILE A 316 -17.39 -1.11 -49.08
CA ILE A 316 -18.69 -0.90 -48.45
C ILE A 316 -18.94 -1.90 -47.31
N GLU A 317 -18.62 -3.18 -47.52
CA GLU A 317 -18.77 -4.21 -46.50
C GLU A 317 -17.89 -3.91 -45.27
N ALA A 318 -16.62 -3.50 -45.46
CA ALA A 318 -15.72 -3.11 -44.38
C ALA A 318 -16.20 -1.83 -43.66
N MET A 319 -16.75 -0.85 -44.40
CA MET A 319 -17.32 0.38 -43.81
C MET A 319 -18.53 0.09 -42.94
N ASN A 320 -19.44 -0.77 -43.38
CA ASN A 320 -20.60 -1.17 -42.60
C ASN A 320 -20.16 -1.88 -41.31
N SER A 321 -19.23 -2.83 -41.41
CA SER A 321 -18.67 -3.52 -40.25
C SER A 321 -17.96 -2.56 -39.27
N PHE A 322 -17.23 -1.56 -39.78
CA PHE A 322 -16.59 -0.51 -38.99
C PHE A 322 -17.63 0.35 -38.25
N PHE A 323 -18.71 0.72 -38.96
CA PHE A 323 -19.79 1.51 -38.36
C PHE A 323 -20.49 0.75 -37.23
N ASP A 324 -20.91 -0.52 -37.50
CA ASP A 324 -21.56 -1.36 -36.48
C ASP A 324 -20.70 -1.56 -35.26
N LEU A 325 -19.39 -1.81 -35.46
CA LEU A 325 -18.44 -1.96 -34.39
C LEU A 325 -18.23 -0.66 -33.61
N SER A 326 -18.21 0.48 -34.29
CA SER A 326 -18.08 1.80 -33.65
C SER A 326 -19.30 2.12 -32.76
N VAL A 327 -20.49 1.79 -33.20
CA VAL A 327 -21.74 1.91 -32.42
C VAL A 327 -21.69 0.98 -31.18
N GLN A 328 -21.20 -0.25 -31.36
CA GLN A 328 -21.05 -1.19 -30.25
C GLN A 328 -20.04 -0.69 -29.23
N LEU A 329 -18.86 -0.20 -29.67
CA LEU A 329 -17.83 0.38 -28.78
C LEU A 329 -18.38 1.54 -27.95
N GLU A 330 -19.16 2.43 -28.54
CA GLU A 330 -19.74 3.55 -27.80
C GLU A 330 -20.74 3.07 -26.74
N LYS A 331 -21.56 2.05 -27.03
CA LYS A 331 -22.42 1.43 -26.01
C LYS A 331 -21.64 0.76 -24.88
N ASP A 332 -20.58 0.05 -25.22
CA ASP A 332 -19.74 -0.63 -24.23
C ASP A 332 -18.98 0.37 -23.36
N LYS A 333 -18.51 1.49 -23.94
CA LYS A 333 -17.95 2.61 -23.22
C LYS A 333 -18.93 3.21 -22.20
N GLN A 334 -20.19 3.42 -22.57
CA GLN A 334 -21.21 3.94 -21.67
C GLN A 334 -21.50 2.97 -20.50
N LYS A 335 -21.60 1.65 -20.79
CA LYS A 335 -21.74 0.63 -19.74
C LYS A 335 -20.55 0.62 -18.79
N MET A 336 -19.33 0.71 -19.36
CA MET A 336 -18.09 0.74 -18.56
C MET A 336 -18.06 1.96 -17.63
N ILE A 337 -18.42 3.15 -18.10
CA ILE A 337 -18.53 4.36 -17.27
C ILE A 337 -19.47 4.11 -16.08
N ALA A 338 -20.62 3.50 -16.32
CA ALA A 338 -21.58 3.17 -15.25
C ALA A 338 -20.99 2.18 -14.24
N THR A 339 -20.27 1.16 -14.71
CA THR A 339 -19.59 0.17 -13.85
C THR A 339 -18.49 0.82 -13.02
N ILE A 340 -17.65 1.67 -13.62
CA ILE A 340 -16.58 2.40 -12.92
C ILE A 340 -17.15 3.30 -11.82
N LEU A 341 -18.21 4.05 -12.10
CA LEU A 341 -18.88 4.90 -11.12
C LEU A 341 -19.45 4.08 -9.95
N ARG A 342 -20.03 2.91 -10.24
CA ARG A 342 -20.52 1.99 -9.20
C ARG A 342 -19.39 1.51 -8.30
N VAL A 343 -18.26 1.05 -8.89
CA VAL A 343 -17.08 0.57 -8.15
C VAL A 343 -16.48 1.68 -7.31
N ARG A 344 -16.33 2.89 -7.87
CA ARG A 344 -15.84 4.07 -7.16
C ARG A 344 -16.69 4.38 -5.93
N ASN A 345 -18.02 4.48 -6.10
CA ASN A 345 -18.93 4.74 -4.99
C ASN A 345 -18.82 3.66 -3.89
N SER A 346 -18.63 2.41 -4.28
CA SER A 346 -18.42 1.31 -3.32
C SER A 346 -17.11 1.46 -2.55
N LEU A 347 -16.02 1.81 -3.23
CA LEU A 347 -14.72 2.05 -2.60
C LEU A 347 -14.76 3.25 -1.64
N ASP A 348 -15.42 4.35 -2.04
CA ASP A 348 -15.58 5.54 -1.18
C ASP A 348 -16.40 5.21 0.08
N THR A 349 -17.46 4.42 -0.06
CA THR A 349 -18.27 3.95 1.09
C THR A 349 -17.44 3.09 2.04
N ILE A 350 -16.59 2.22 1.51
CA ILE A 350 -15.71 1.36 2.31
C ILE A 350 -14.66 2.18 3.05
N LYS A 351 -14.02 3.16 2.38
CA LYS A 351 -13.06 4.08 3.00
C LYS A 351 -13.68 4.87 4.17
N GLU A 352 -14.87 5.40 3.96
CA GLU A 352 -15.61 6.13 5.00
C GLU A 352 -15.93 5.22 6.21
N ARG A 353 -16.38 3.99 5.94
CA ARG A 353 -16.67 3.01 7.01
C ARG A 353 -15.42 2.60 7.78
N GLN A 354 -14.31 2.41 7.10
CA GLN A 354 -13.03 2.09 7.74
C GLN A 354 -12.59 3.22 8.67
N LYS A 355 -12.63 4.48 8.19
CA LYS A 355 -12.31 5.66 8.99
C LYS A 355 -13.18 5.77 10.24
N GLN A 356 -14.48 5.49 10.13
CA GLN A 356 -15.38 5.48 11.28
C GLN A 356 -15.01 4.39 12.30
N LEU A 357 -14.67 3.18 11.83
CA LEU A 357 -14.24 2.08 12.70
C LEU A 357 -12.92 2.39 13.41
N GLU A 358 -11.97 3.01 12.76
CA GLU A 358 -10.70 3.45 13.35
C GLU A 358 -10.94 4.47 14.47
N LEU A 359 -11.77 5.49 14.21
CA LEU A 359 -12.14 6.49 15.21
C LEU A 359 -12.88 5.88 16.41
N GLU A 360 -13.78 4.93 16.16
CA GLU A 360 -14.50 4.23 17.23
C GLU A 360 -13.55 3.34 18.05
N THR A 361 -12.64 2.64 17.40
CA THR A 361 -11.60 1.82 18.06
C THR A 361 -10.69 2.68 18.93
N GLN A 362 -10.24 3.82 18.42
CA GLN A 362 -9.43 4.78 19.19
C GLN A 362 -10.20 5.29 20.41
N ARG A 363 -11.45 5.65 20.25
CA ARG A 363 -12.33 6.15 21.33
C ARG A 363 -12.59 5.09 22.39
N LEU A 364 -12.75 3.83 21.98
CA LEU A 364 -12.87 2.70 22.91
C LEU A 364 -11.56 2.44 23.65
N SER A 365 -10.43 2.52 22.98
CA SER A 365 -9.10 2.39 23.59
C SER A 365 -8.84 3.49 24.63
N GLU A 366 -9.13 4.76 24.29
CA GLU A 366 -8.99 5.89 25.23
C GLU A 366 -9.86 5.69 26.47
N LYS A 367 -11.11 5.26 26.32
CA LYS A 367 -11.99 4.95 27.45
C LYS A 367 -11.52 3.76 28.28
N ALA A 368 -10.88 2.77 27.67
CA ALA A 368 -10.35 1.59 28.35
C ALA A 368 -9.02 1.87 29.08
N GLU A 369 -8.31 2.94 28.76
CA GLU A 369 -6.98 3.26 29.27
C GLU A 369 -6.96 4.40 30.30
N THR A 370 -8.08 5.09 30.52
CA THR A 370 -8.20 6.17 31.50
C THR A 370 -9.02 5.76 32.72
N ASP A 371 -8.69 6.31 33.88
CA ASP A 371 -9.50 6.20 35.09
C ASP A 371 -10.68 7.19 35.03
N GLN A 372 -11.88 6.69 35.18
CA GLN A 372 -13.14 7.45 34.97
C GLN A 372 -13.32 8.59 35.98
N LEU A 373 -12.77 8.46 37.19
CA LEU A 373 -12.89 9.46 38.22
C LEU A 373 -11.89 10.60 38.06
N THR A 374 -10.66 10.25 37.72
CA THR A 374 -9.51 11.17 37.78
C THR A 374 -9.05 11.68 36.42
N GLY A 375 -9.38 10.97 35.34
CA GLY A 375 -8.96 11.30 33.97
C GLY A 375 -7.50 10.98 33.62
N ILE A 376 -6.66 10.59 34.60
CA ILE A 376 -5.29 10.09 34.32
C ILE A 376 -5.31 8.63 33.87
N ALA A 377 -4.15 8.08 33.52
CA ALA A 377 -4.05 6.68 33.12
C ALA A 377 -4.55 5.73 34.23
N ASN A 378 -5.23 4.66 33.83
CA ASN A 378 -5.64 3.60 34.74
C ASN A 378 -4.57 2.50 34.87
N ARG A 379 -4.82 1.51 35.71
CA ARG A 379 -3.93 0.36 35.94
C ARG A 379 -3.61 -0.42 34.66
N TYR A 380 -4.55 -0.50 33.70
CA TYR A 380 -4.33 -1.20 32.44
C TYR A 380 -3.29 -0.48 31.56
N ARG A 381 -3.46 0.83 31.35
CA ARG A 381 -2.49 1.67 30.63
C ARG A 381 -1.13 1.68 31.32
N MET A 382 -1.12 1.73 32.67
CA MET A 382 0.09 1.64 33.46
C MET A 382 0.88 0.34 33.14
N SER A 383 0.23 -0.82 33.18
CA SER A 383 0.89 -2.11 32.92
C SER A 383 1.56 -2.18 31.54
N ARG A 384 0.95 -1.57 30.52
CA ARG A 384 1.53 -1.48 29.17
C ARG A 384 2.72 -0.52 29.11
N PHE A 385 2.63 0.59 29.84
CA PHE A 385 3.70 1.60 29.87
C PHE A 385 4.91 1.08 30.61
N THR A 386 4.72 0.50 31.79
CA THR A 386 5.80 0.00 32.65
C THR A 386 6.66 -1.04 31.95
N GLN A 387 6.02 -1.96 31.22
CA GLN A 387 6.77 -2.98 30.46
C GLN A 387 7.68 -2.34 29.40
N LYS A 388 7.17 -1.37 28.64
CA LYS A 388 7.95 -0.67 27.61
C LYS A 388 9.08 0.17 28.21
N ALA A 389 8.78 0.90 29.29
CA ALA A 389 9.76 1.72 30.01
C ALA A 389 10.89 0.85 30.56
N PHE A 390 10.56 -0.30 31.18
CA PHE A 390 11.53 -1.25 31.71
C PHE A 390 12.44 -1.81 30.60
N GLU A 391 11.86 -2.27 29.46
CA GLU A 391 12.65 -2.79 28.35
C GLU A 391 13.58 -1.73 27.75
N ARG A 392 13.08 -0.48 27.58
CA ARG A 392 13.89 0.64 27.12
C ARG A 392 15.03 0.96 28.07
N CYS A 393 14.74 1.17 29.36
CA CYS A 393 15.75 1.52 30.36
C CYS A 393 16.81 0.44 30.51
N ARG A 394 16.43 -0.84 30.41
CA ARG A 394 17.38 -1.96 30.41
C ARG A 394 18.28 -1.95 29.18
N ALA A 395 17.74 -1.73 27.99
CA ALA A 395 18.48 -1.73 26.72
C ALA A 395 19.46 -0.54 26.64
N GLU A 396 19.06 0.62 27.14
CA GLU A 396 19.83 1.86 27.11
C GLU A 396 20.74 2.03 28.35
N HIS A 397 20.65 1.12 29.36
CA HIS A 397 21.39 1.18 30.65
C HIS A 397 21.15 2.51 31.37
N ILE A 398 19.92 3.02 31.37
CA ILE A 398 19.53 4.24 32.07
C ILE A 398 18.63 3.92 33.27
N PRO A 399 18.57 4.83 34.29
CA PRO A 399 17.79 4.59 35.49
C PRO A 399 16.31 4.51 35.24
N LEU A 400 15.63 3.69 36.04
CA LEU A 400 14.19 3.54 36.11
C LEU A 400 13.73 3.69 37.55
N SER A 401 12.70 4.51 37.80
CA SER A 401 12.10 4.59 39.12
C SER A 401 10.62 4.30 39.08
N TYR A 402 10.14 3.55 40.05
CA TYR A 402 8.72 3.39 40.33
C TYR A 402 8.44 4.00 41.71
N GLU A 403 7.43 4.86 41.74
CA GLU A 403 6.91 5.48 42.94
C GLU A 403 5.49 4.99 43.17
N ILE A 404 5.18 4.57 44.40
CA ILE A 404 3.80 4.36 44.85
C ILE A 404 3.48 5.45 45.88
N LEU A 405 2.38 6.12 45.62
CA LEU A 405 1.84 7.17 46.46
C LEU A 405 0.48 6.74 46.99
N ASP A 406 0.24 7.00 48.29
CA ASP A 406 -1.02 6.66 48.95
C ASP A 406 -1.44 7.80 49.89
N ILE A 407 -2.75 8.06 49.94
CA ILE A 407 -3.33 9.13 50.77
C ILE A 407 -3.46 8.67 52.21
N ASP A 408 -2.78 9.39 53.09
CA ASP A 408 -2.75 9.05 54.54
C ASP A 408 -4.14 9.14 55.17
N TYR A 409 -4.51 8.07 55.88
CA TYR A 409 -5.77 7.96 56.60
C TYR A 409 -7.03 8.16 55.72
N PHE A 410 -6.96 7.83 54.44
CA PHE A 410 -8.04 8.08 53.46
C PHE A 410 -9.36 7.41 53.84
N LYS A 411 -9.32 6.24 54.44
CA LYS A 411 -10.53 5.58 54.95
C LYS A 411 -11.22 6.45 56.00
N GLN A 412 -10.48 6.99 56.99
CA GLN A 412 -11.02 7.88 58.05
C GLN A 412 -11.56 9.18 57.43
N TYR A 413 -10.88 9.69 56.40
CA TYR A 413 -11.39 10.85 55.64
C TYR A 413 -12.76 10.56 55.01
N ASN A 414 -12.92 9.43 54.31
CA ASN A 414 -14.19 9.02 53.73
C ASN A 414 -15.29 8.79 54.83
N ASP A 415 -14.93 8.18 55.94
CA ASP A 415 -15.86 7.90 57.04
C ASP A 415 -16.39 9.21 57.66
N GLU A 416 -15.57 10.27 57.70
CA GLU A 416 -15.93 11.57 58.29
C GLU A 416 -16.65 12.51 57.29
N TYR A 417 -16.12 12.64 56.05
CA TYR A 417 -16.61 13.64 55.10
C TYR A 417 -17.46 13.04 53.97
N GLY A 418 -17.58 11.72 53.90
CA GLY A 418 -18.32 10.99 52.91
C GLY A 418 -17.51 10.73 51.63
N HIS A 419 -17.95 9.74 50.85
CA HIS A 419 -17.24 9.29 49.63
C HIS A 419 -17.14 10.38 48.55
N GLN A 420 -18.10 11.32 48.50
CA GLN A 420 -18.05 12.40 47.52
C GLN A 420 -16.90 13.38 47.82
N ALA A 421 -16.61 13.66 49.11
CA ALA A 421 -15.46 14.46 49.49
C ALA A 421 -14.12 13.68 49.20
N GLY A 422 -14.13 12.36 49.41
CA GLY A 422 -13.01 11.51 49.05
C GLY A 422 -12.72 11.52 47.54
N ASP A 423 -13.77 11.47 46.70
CA ASP A 423 -13.64 11.56 45.26
C ASP A 423 -13.01 12.89 44.80
N GLU A 424 -13.41 14.01 45.43
CA GLU A 424 -12.82 15.33 45.16
C GLU A 424 -11.37 15.41 45.66
N CYS A 425 -11.04 14.77 46.76
CA CYS A 425 -9.66 14.64 47.24
C CYS A 425 -8.76 13.86 46.23
N VAL A 426 -9.23 12.71 45.76
CA VAL A 426 -8.55 11.89 44.76
C VAL A 426 -8.40 12.66 43.43
N LYS A 427 -9.40 13.41 42.98
CA LYS A 427 -9.33 14.26 41.77
C LYS A 427 -8.30 15.38 41.91
N ALA A 428 -8.25 16.04 43.07
CA ALA A 428 -7.31 17.12 43.33
C ALA A 428 -5.85 16.63 43.26
N ILE A 429 -5.57 15.48 43.88
CA ILE A 429 -4.25 14.86 43.80
C ILE A 429 -3.92 14.40 42.36
N ALA A 430 -4.86 13.78 41.69
CA ALA A 430 -4.67 13.41 40.26
C ALA A 430 -4.38 14.63 39.37
N GLY A 431 -4.98 15.78 39.64
CA GLY A 431 -4.69 17.03 38.95
C GLY A 431 -3.22 17.49 39.14
N LEU A 432 -2.66 17.32 40.32
CA LEU A 432 -1.24 17.58 40.55
C LEU A 432 -0.34 16.60 39.81
N LEU A 433 -0.71 15.33 39.77
CA LEU A 433 0.01 14.28 39.05
C LEU A 433 0.00 14.55 37.54
N ALA A 434 -1.12 14.93 36.97
CA ALA A 434 -1.21 15.32 35.56
C ALA A 434 -0.30 16.53 35.22
N GLY A 435 -0.04 17.41 36.19
CA GLY A 435 0.84 18.56 36.02
C GLY A 435 2.33 18.24 35.99
N ILE A 436 2.76 17.07 36.44
CA ILE A 436 4.15 16.62 36.39
C ILE A 436 4.43 15.63 35.25
N GLU A 437 3.39 15.12 34.59
CA GLU A 437 3.53 14.15 33.50
C GLU A 437 4.23 14.79 32.30
N ASN A 438 5.22 14.06 31.75
CA ASN A 438 5.98 14.45 30.56
C ASN A 438 6.55 13.22 29.86
N GLU A 439 7.46 13.38 28.89
CA GLU A 439 8.05 12.26 28.11
C GLU A 439 8.76 11.22 28.98
N ASN A 440 9.28 11.61 30.14
CA ASN A 440 10.05 10.77 31.06
C ASN A 440 9.28 10.41 32.33
N ILE A 441 8.15 11.04 32.62
CA ILE A 441 7.34 10.87 33.81
C ILE A 441 5.91 10.49 33.42
N PHE A 442 5.48 9.32 33.84
CA PHE A 442 4.14 8.79 33.59
C PHE A 442 3.40 8.58 34.91
N CYS A 443 2.13 9.02 34.97
CA CYS A 443 1.30 8.95 36.15
C CYS A 443 0.03 8.13 35.91
N ALA A 444 -0.33 7.25 36.86
CA ALA A 444 -1.51 6.43 36.79
C ALA A 444 -2.21 6.27 38.16
N ARG A 445 -3.51 6.09 38.15
CA ARG A 445 -4.24 5.60 39.32
C ARG A 445 -4.19 4.08 39.37
N TYR A 446 -3.60 3.55 40.47
CA TYR A 446 -3.47 2.11 40.64
C TYR A 446 -4.75 1.46 41.18
N GLY A 447 -5.42 2.16 42.11
CA GLY A 447 -6.74 1.78 42.62
C GLY A 447 -7.05 2.52 43.94
N GLY A 448 -8.32 2.79 44.19
CA GLY A 448 -8.74 3.48 45.43
C GLY A 448 -8.07 4.85 45.63
N ASP A 449 -7.21 4.92 46.63
CA ASP A 449 -6.38 6.05 47.02
C ASP A 449 -4.89 5.92 46.64
N GLU A 450 -4.56 4.89 45.85
CA GLU A 450 -3.19 4.61 45.44
C GLU A 450 -2.92 5.08 44.00
N PHE A 451 -1.77 5.75 43.82
CA PHE A 451 -1.26 6.19 42.54
C PHE A 451 0.14 5.65 42.29
N VAL A 452 0.50 5.47 41.03
CA VAL A 452 1.83 5.05 40.61
C VAL A 452 2.41 6.07 39.65
N ILE A 453 3.67 6.45 39.89
CA ILE A 453 4.45 7.31 39.01
C ILE A 453 5.67 6.51 38.54
N VAL A 454 5.95 6.59 37.24
CA VAL A 454 7.11 5.92 36.62
C VAL A 454 8.00 6.98 36.01
N TYR A 455 9.29 6.94 36.37
CA TYR A 455 10.32 7.83 35.86
C TYR A 455 11.30 7.00 35.02
N ALA A 456 11.46 7.33 33.74
CA ALA A 456 12.35 6.62 32.80
C ALA A 456 13.52 7.52 32.39
N GLY A 457 14.75 7.19 32.78
CA GLY A 457 15.95 7.98 32.49
C GLY A 457 16.08 9.26 33.33
N VAL A 458 15.45 9.31 34.51
CA VAL A 458 15.51 10.45 35.44
C VAL A 458 16.42 10.07 36.61
N GLU A 459 17.32 10.98 36.98
CA GLU A 459 18.26 10.77 38.07
C GLU A 459 17.58 10.75 39.44
N ALA A 460 18.11 9.95 40.39
CA ALA A 460 17.51 9.75 41.70
C ALA A 460 17.28 11.06 42.50
N LYS A 461 18.17 12.03 42.36
CA LYS A 461 18.01 13.35 42.99
C LYS A 461 16.78 14.09 42.46
N GLU A 462 16.57 14.12 41.15
CA GLU A 462 15.44 14.77 40.51
C GLU A 462 14.11 14.05 40.83
N VAL A 463 14.13 12.71 40.89
CA VAL A 463 12.99 11.90 41.33
C VAL A 463 12.58 12.30 42.74
N LYS A 464 13.53 12.35 43.67
CA LYS A 464 13.29 12.73 45.08
C LYS A 464 12.77 14.15 45.20
N GLU A 465 13.37 15.12 44.50
CA GLU A 465 12.93 16.52 44.49
C GLU A 465 11.48 16.65 43.94
N THR A 466 11.13 15.86 42.93
CA THR A 466 9.78 15.85 42.35
C THR A 466 8.75 15.26 43.32
N ALA A 467 9.09 14.13 43.99
CA ALA A 467 8.25 13.51 44.99
C ALA A 467 8.04 14.43 46.23
N GLU A 468 9.09 15.08 46.71
CA GLU A 468 8.99 16.03 47.83
C GLU A 468 8.16 17.27 47.47
N ARG A 469 8.33 17.79 46.27
CA ARG A 469 7.50 18.89 45.76
C ARG A 469 6.03 18.47 45.67
N LEU A 470 5.72 17.28 45.17
CA LEU A 470 4.37 16.75 45.12
C LEU A 470 3.75 16.61 46.51
N ARG A 471 4.50 16.04 47.45
CA ARG A 471 4.10 15.92 48.85
C ARG A 471 3.72 17.30 49.45
N GLN A 472 4.58 18.31 49.23
CA GLN A 472 4.31 19.67 49.71
C GLN A 472 3.08 20.29 49.00
N GLN A 473 2.92 20.09 47.71
CA GLN A 473 1.75 20.59 46.97
C GLN A 473 0.45 19.98 47.49
N VAL A 474 0.43 18.67 47.82
CA VAL A 474 -0.72 18.03 48.44
C VAL A 474 -1.02 18.63 49.81
N TYR A 475 0.03 18.84 50.63
CA TYR A 475 -0.12 19.49 51.94
C TYR A 475 -0.69 20.93 51.79
N ASP A 476 -0.24 21.67 50.80
CA ASP A 476 -0.62 23.06 50.51
C ASP A 476 -2.06 23.17 49.95
N LEU A 477 -2.67 22.07 49.44
CA LEU A 477 -4.10 22.04 49.10
C LEU A 477 -4.97 22.37 50.36
N ASN A 478 -4.41 22.22 51.53
CA ASN A 478 -5.05 22.53 52.81
C ASN A 478 -6.43 21.91 53.01
N MET A 479 -6.61 20.68 52.48
CA MET A 479 -7.88 19.95 52.64
C MET A 479 -7.99 19.43 54.07
N GLN A 480 -8.98 19.94 54.83
CA GLN A 480 -9.15 19.62 56.24
C GLN A 480 -9.38 18.12 56.49
N HIS A 481 -8.67 17.54 57.42
CA HIS A 481 -8.74 16.12 57.78
C HIS A 481 -8.74 15.93 59.31
N ASN A 482 -9.90 16.11 59.96
CA ASN A 482 -10.05 16.01 61.39
C ASN A 482 -9.96 14.56 61.91
N GLY A 483 -10.21 13.56 61.06
CA GLY A 483 -10.04 12.14 61.39
C GLY A 483 -8.60 11.64 61.39
N SER A 484 -7.64 12.45 60.96
CA SER A 484 -6.21 12.10 61.04
C SER A 484 -5.69 12.32 62.46
N SER A 485 -4.89 11.35 62.96
CA SER A 485 -4.28 11.44 64.30
C SER A 485 -3.02 12.30 64.33
N GLU A 486 -2.43 12.66 63.18
CA GLU A 486 -1.13 13.29 63.08
C GLU A 486 -1.16 14.66 62.41
N TYR A 487 -2.01 14.85 61.40
CA TYR A 487 -2.06 16.09 60.63
C TYR A 487 -3.51 16.57 60.52
N SER A 488 -3.75 17.87 60.57
CA SER A 488 -5.08 18.47 60.43
C SER A 488 -5.53 18.60 58.97
N VAL A 489 -4.72 18.19 58.03
CA VAL A 489 -4.98 18.24 56.59
C VAL A 489 -4.61 16.92 55.95
N VAL A 490 -5.11 16.71 54.71
CA VAL A 490 -4.78 15.57 53.89
C VAL A 490 -3.26 15.56 53.56
N THR A 491 -2.62 14.43 53.75
CA THR A 491 -1.24 14.21 53.42
C THR A 491 -1.07 12.94 52.59
N ILE A 492 0.10 12.75 52.01
CA ILE A 492 0.45 11.57 51.23
C ILE A 492 1.76 10.96 51.72
N SER A 493 1.85 9.65 51.69
CA SER A 493 3.08 8.90 51.87
C SER A 493 3.56 8.32 50.56
N GLN A 494 4.88 8.33 50.31
CA GLN A 494 5.46 7.94 49.04
C GLN A 494 6.63 6.98 49.26
N GLY A 495 6.63 5.87 48.49
CA GLY A 495 7.72 4.90 48.45
C GLY A 495 8.26 4.78 47.02
N ILE A 496 9.58 4.89 46.86
CA ILE A 496 10.25 4.94 45.57
C ILE A 496 11.32 3.89 45.48
N CYS A 497 11.27 3.06 44.43
CA CYS A 497 12.39 2.22 44.04
C CYS A 497 13.08 2.86 42.82
N HIS A 498 14.39 3.13 42.95
CA HIS A 498 15.24 3.68 41.90
C HIS A 498 16.45 2.78 41.66
N ASP A 499 16.60 2.26 40.43
CA ASP A 499 17.75 1.43 40.05
C ASP A 499 17.90 1.41 38.52
N ILE A 500 19.02 0.84 38.03
CA ILE A 500 19.17 0.53 36.61
C ILE A 500 18.72 -0.91 36.40
N PRO A 501 17.73 -1.19 35.49
CA PRO A 501 17.25 -2.53 35.26
C PRO A 501 18.34 -3.50 34.80
N CYS A 502 18.48 -4.63 35.49
CA CYS A 502 19.46 -5.66 35.21
C CYS A 502 18.83 -6.84 34.40
N GLU A 503 19.67 -7.78 33.94
CA GLU A 503 19.21 -8.94 33.17
C GLU A 503 18.27 -9.87 33.95
N ASP A 504 18.51 -10.03 35.26
CA ASP A 504 17.77 -10.92 36.14
C ASP A 504 16.55 -10.26 36.81
N CYS A 505 16.37 -8.94 36.67
CA CYS A 505 15.25 -8.22 37.26
C CYS A 505 14.01 -8.19 36.31
N LYS A 506 12.86 -7.99 36.92
CA LYS A 506 11.57 -7.80 36.25
C LYS A 506 10.95 -6.47 36.63
N ASP A 507 10.12 -5.92 35.80
CA ASP A 507 9.40 -4.67 36.03
C ASP A 507 8.64 -4.66 37.38
N ARG A 508 7.99 -5.78 37.72
CA ARG A 508 7.25 -5.96 38.97
C ARG A 508 8.14 -5.94 40.22
N ASP A 509 9.45 -6.17 40.08
CA ASP A 509 10.37 -6.12 41.24
C ASP A 509 10.56 -4.68 41.72
N PHE A 510 10.57 -3.70 40.81
CA PHE A 510 10.54 -2.27 41.10
C PHE A 510 9.28 -1.84 41.83
N LEU A 511 8.12 -2.29 41.35
CA LEU A 511 6.83 -1.97 41.98
C LEU A 511 6.76 -2.55 43.40
N ARG A 512 7.22 -3.80 43.60
CA ARG A 512 7.26 -4.42 44.92
C ARG A 512 8.20 -3.69 45.88
N ALA A 513 9.39 -3.31 45.42
CA ALA A 513 10.33 -2.58 46.26
C ALA A 513 9.79 -1.19 46.63
N ALA A 514 9.14 -0.49 45.74
CA ALA A 514 8.47 0.78 46.01
C ALA A 514 7.35 0.63 47.07
N ASP A 515 6.57 -0.46 47.05
CA ASP A 515 5.54 -0.77 48.04
C ASP A 515 6.15 -1.04 49.42
N GLU A 516 7.29 -1.75 49.47
CA GLU A 516 8.05 -1.99 50.74
C GLU A 516 8.55 -0.67 51.34
N TYR A 517 9.03 0.29 50.54
CA TYR A 517 9.42 1.63 50.99
C TYR A 517 8.21 2.45 51.45
N LEU A 518 7.08 2.41 50.73
CA LEU A 518 5.84 3.06 51.15
C LEU A 518 5.36 2.53 52.51
N TYR A 519 5.40 1.21 52.68
CA TYR A 519 5.01 0.58 53.93
C TYR A 519 5.92 1.04 55.10
N ALA A 520 7.22 1.17 54.86
CA ALA A 520 8.16 1.69 55.85
C ALA A 520 7.86 3.14 56.28
N VAL A 521 7.51 4.00 55.32
CA VAL A 521 7.05 5.38 55.58
C VAL A 521 5.78 5.39 56.42
N LYS A 522 4.75 4.65 56.04
CA LYS A 522 3.47 4.59 56.74
C LYS A 522 3.60 4.09 58.19
N LYS A 523 4.60 3.24 58.47
CA LYS A 523 4.83 2.70 59.80
C LYS A 523 5.63 3.65 60.72
N LYS A 524 6.49 4.52 60.13
CA LYS A 524 7.39 5.39 60.92
C LYS A 524 6.81 6.79 61.18
N VAL A 525 6.46 7.53 60.13
CA VAL A 525 6.26 8.98 60.21
C VAL A 525 5.07 9.51 59.35
N ARG A 526 4.60 8.79 58.36
CA ARG A 526 3.67 9.28 57.32
C ARG A 526 4.07 10.65 56.73
N ASN A 527 3.31 11.19 55.77
CA ASN A 527 3.61 12.48 55.14
C ASN A 527 5.09 12.63 54.77
N ALA A 528 5.69 11.63 54.18
CA ALA A 528 7.13 11.56 53.88
C ALA A 528 7.41 10.75 52.62
N VAL A 529 8.62 10.91 52.11
CA VAL A 529 9.15 10.21 50.94
C VAL A 529 10.28 9.30 51.35
N CYS A 530 10.26 8.04 50.94
CA CYS A 530 11.39 7.12 51.07
C CYS A 530 11.82 6.65 49.68
N ILE A 531 13.10 6.77 49.35
CA ILE A 531 13.69 6.31 48.10
C ILE A 531 14.82 5.31 48.40
N GLY A 532 14.83 4.20 47.69
CA GLY A 532 15.89 3.18 47.81
C GLY A 532 16.05 2.38 46.53
N ASN A 533 16.97 1.41 46.55
CA ASN A 533 17.27 0.55 45.40
C ASN A 533 16.59 -0.83 45.51
N LEU A 534 16.73 -1.66 44.48
CA LEU A 534 16.21 -3.04 44.48
C LEU A 534 16.81 -3.95 45.57
N LYS A 535 17.94 -3.56 46.18
CA LYS A 535 18.61 -4.33 47.26
C LYS A 535 18.11 -3.96 48.66
N GLY A 536 17.20 -3.00 48.78
CA GLY A 536 16.67 -2.55 50.06
C GLY A 536 17.51 -1.48 50.75
N GLU A 537 18.45 -0.84 50.06
CA GLU A 537 19.30 0.22 50.58
C GLU A 537 18.65 1.58 50.34
N GLU A 538 18.41 2.35 51.44
CA GLU A 538 17.88 3.72 51.30
C GLU A 538 18.92 4.64 50.65
N ILE A 539 18.48 5.45 49.68
CA ILE A 539 19.32 6.44 49.00
C ILE A 539 19.18 7.77 49.73
N HIS A 540 20.28 8.21 50.36
CA HIS A 540 20.34 9.48 51.10
C HIS A 540 21.02 10.56 50.22
N TYR A 541 20.37 11.72 50.08
CA TYR A 541 20.93 12.93 49.44
C TYR A 541 20.89 14.10 50.39
#